data_1b3b22911d6b3366749702ecfb56ac62
#
_entry.id   1b3b22911d6b3366749702ecfb56ac62
#
_cell.length_a   1.000
_cell.length_b   1.000
_cell.length_c   1.000
_cell.angle_alpha   90.00
_cell.angle_beta   90.00
_cell.angle_gamma   90.00
#
_symmetry.space_group_name_H-M   'P 1'
#
loop_
_entity.id
_entity.type
_entity.pdbx_description
1 polymer ?
#
loop_
_entity_poly.entity_id
_entity_poly.type
_entity_poly.pdbx_seq_one_letter_code
_entity_poly.pdbx_strand_id
1 'polypeptide(L)'
;HYSHKLDLLCRCLDQIAHLGIHYTKPKGGLLLWCTLDEHINERKLFQEAEKRGLLIVPGFLFYPQGYEGSGHIRLCFSNISDEDIQKATQILGEALKLSAQ
;
A
#
# COMPACT_ATOMS: atom_id res chain seq x y z
N HIS A 1 -17.79 -2.31 7.58
CA HIS A 1 -17.53 -1.34 8.59
C HIS A 1 -16.06 -0.92 8.60
N TYR A 2 -15.85 0.28 9.02
CA TYR A 2 -14.57 0.95 8.98
C TYR A 2 -13.44 0.20 9.72
N SER A 3 -13.69 -0.21 10.96
CA SER A 3 -12.69 -0.94 11.75
C SER A 3 -12.35 -2.27 11.12
N HIS A 4 -13.33 -2.92 10.54
CA HIS A 4 -13.13 -4.18 9.85
C HIS A 4 -12.19 -4.01 8.65
N LYS A 5 -12.41 -2.95 7.87
CA LYS A 5 -11.58 -2.67 6.69
C LYS A 5 -10.14 -2.38 7.07
N LEU A 6 -9.95 -1.63 8.16
CA LEU A 6 -8.61 -1.33 8.64
C LEU A 6 -7.90 -2.60 9.09
N ASP A 7 -8.60 -3.46 9.83
CA ASP A 7 -8.02 -4.72 10.29
C ASP A 7 -7.65 -5.61 9.12
N LEU A 8 -8.52 -5.70 8.12
CA LEU A 8 -8.27 -6.49 6.93
C LEU A 8 -7.05 -5.96 6.16
N LEU A 9 -6.99 -4.65 5.98
CA LEU A 9 -5.85 -4.04 5.29
C LEU A 9 -4.55 -4.32 6.03
N CYS A 10 -4.54 -4.19 7.34
CA CYS A 10 -3.35 -4.46 8.14
C CYS A 10 -2.91 -5.92 8.02
N ARG A 11 -3.85 -6.85 8.05
CA ARG A 11 -3.53 -8.27 7.88
C ARG A 11 -2.95 -8.55 6.51
N CYS A 12 -3.50 -7.93 5.48
CA CYS A 12 -2.99 -8.10 4.12
C CYS A 12 -1.58 -7.53 4.00
N LEU A 13 -1.34 -6.38 4.63
CA LEU A 13 -0.01 -5.77 4.63
C LEU A 13 1.00 -6.61 5.40
N ASP A 14 0.56 -7.26 6.47
CA ASP A 14 1.43 -8.15 7.24
C ASP A 14 1.95 -9.30 6.37
N GLN A 15 1.15 -9.75 5.42
CA GLN A 15 1.54 -10.84 4.51
C GLN A 15 2.64 -10.42 3.54
N ILE A 16 2.77 -9.14 3.28
CA ILE A 16 3.78 -8.62 2.35
C ILE A 16 4.85 -7.78 3.05
N ALA A 17 4.82 -7.73 4.37
CA ALA A 17 5.79 -6.93 5.13
C ALA A 17 7.22 -7.38 4.87
N HIS A 18 7.42 -8.68 4.67
CA HIS A 18 8.76 -9.23 4.38
C HIS A 18 9.35 -8.70 3.07
N LEU A 19 8.52 -8.09 2.24
CA LEU A 19 8.98 -7.52 0.96
C LEU A 19 9.50 -6.09 1.11
N GLY A 20 9.40 -5.53 2.31
CA GLY A 20 9.99 -4.23 2.58
C GLY A 20 9.00 -3.10 2.86
N ILE A 21 7.79 -3.42 3.25
CA ILE A 21 6.79 -2.41 3.60
C ILE A 21 6.38 -2.57 5.06
N HIS A 22 6.26 -1.44 5.75
CA HIS A 22 5.84 -1.41 7.16
C HIS A 22 4.79 -0.33 7.31
N TYR A 23 3.84 -0.52 8.21
CA TYR A 23 2.80 0.45 8.41
C TYR A 23 2.73 0.88 9.87
N THR A 24 2.20 2.09 10.08
CA THR A 24 1.91 2.61 11.40
C THR A 24 0.39 2.62 11.55
N LYS A 25 -0.11 1.92 12.55
CA LYS A 25 -1.55 1.80 12.74
C LYS A 25 -2.14 3.17 13.07
N PRO A 26 -3.15 3.64 12.32
CA PRO A 26 -3.72 4.96 12.55
C PRO A 26 -4.58 4.96 13.80
N LYS A 27 -4.72 6.12 14.39
CA LYS A 27 -5.61 6.30 15.54
C LYS A 27 -7.06 6.46 15.11
N GLY A 28 -7.27 6.69 13.85
CA GLY A 28 -8.59 6.87 13.26
C GLY A 28 -8.41 7.36 11.84
N GLY A 29 -9.50 7.56 11.12
CA GLY A 29 -9.45 8.03 9.75
C GLY A 29 -9.31 6.91 8.74
N LEU A 30 -9.26 7.27 7.48
CA LEU A 30 -9.23 6.35 6.36
C LEU A 30 -7.85 6.28 5.70
N LEU A 31 -6.84 6.72 6.44
CA LEU A 31 -5.51 6.90 5.91
C LEU A 31 -4.51 6.06 6.70
N LEU A 32 -3.70 5.30 5.98
CA LEU A 32 -2.68 4.47 6.59
C LEU A 32 -1.31 4.91 6.07
N TRP A 33 -0.40 5.19 6.99
CA TRP A 33 0.96 5.58 6.65
C TRP A 33 1.85 4.35 6.59
N CYS A 34 2.63 4.23 5.52
CA CYS A 34 3.55 3.13 5.35
C CYS A 34 4.97 3.64 5.13
N THR A 35 5.92 2.84 5.57
CA THR A 35 7.34 3.11 5.39
C THR A 35 7.94 1.99 4.56
N LEU A 36 8.83 2.34 3.65
CA LEU A 36 9.52 1.38 2.79
C LEU A 36 10.95 1.19 3.24
N ASP A 37 11.46 -0.04 3.12
CA ASP A 37 12.85 -0.33 3.40
C ASP A 37 13.75 0.34 2.36
N GLU A 38 15.00 0.55 2.72
CA GLU A 38 15.98 1.25 1.86
C GLU A 38 16.17 0.60 0.50
N HIS A 39 16.00 -0.72 0.43
CA HIS A 39 16.22 -1.43 -0.83
C HIS A 39 15.06 -1.28 -1.82
N ILE A 40 13.97 -0.63 -1.40
CA ILE A 40 12.82 -0.42 -2.28
C ILE A 40 12.98 0.88 -3.03
N ASN A 41 12.88 0.81 -4.37
CA ASN A 41 12.85 1.98 -5.22
C ASN A 41 11.41 2.49 -5.27
N GLU A 42 11.16 3.58 -4.57
CA GLU A 42 9.81 4.15 -4.44
C GLU A 42 9.19 4.50 -5.78
N ARG A 43 9.98 5.10 -6.67
CA ARG A 43 9.49 5.49 -8.00
C ARG A 43 9.08 4.25 -8.81
N LYS A 44 9.91 3.23 -8.77
CA LYS A 44 9.62 1.99 -9.49
C LYS A 44 8.40 1.28 -8.89
N LEU A 45 8.28 1.31 -7.57
CA LEU A 45 7.12 0.74 -6.89
C LEU A 45 5.82 1.38 -7.42
N PHE A 46 5.81 2.69 -7.49
CA PHE A 46 4.64 3.41 -7.97
C PHE A 46 4.31 3.04 -9.43
N GLN A 47 5.34 2.98 -10.28
CA GLN A 47 5.17 2.62 -11.68
C GLN A 47 4.64 1.19 -11.85
N GLU A 48 5.20 0.25 -11.11
CA GLU A 48 4.78 -1.15 -11.23
C GLU A 48 3.38 -1.36 -10.69
N ALA A 49 3.02 -0.66 -9.63
CA ALA A 49 1.65 -0.72 -9.09
C ALA A 49 0.66 -0.19 -10.11
N GLU A 50 0.98 0.93 -10.76
CA GLU A 50 0.13 1.51 -11.78
C GLU A 50 -0.05 0.58 -12.97
N LYS A 51 1.02 -0.05 -13.44
CA LYS A 51 0.96 -1.00 -14.55
C LYS A 51 0.04 -2.17 -14.25
N ARG A 52 -0.07 -2.56 -12.99
CA ARG A 52 -0.87 -3.70 -12.58
C ARG A 52 -2.30 -3.33 -12.22
N GLY A 53 -2.67 -2.08 -12.41
CA GLY A 53 -4.04 -1.64 -12.24
C GLY A 53 -4.39 -1.16 -10.85
N LEU A 54 -3.40 -0.84 -10.01
CA LEU A 54 -3.69 -0.37 -8.66
C LEU A 54 -4.53 0.90 -8.68
N LEU A 55 -4.28 1.77 -9.64
CA LEU A 55 -5.02 3.02 -9.75
C LEU A 55 -6.48 2.84 -10.19
N ILE A 56 -6.84 1.67 -10.72
CA ILE A 56 -8.21 1.41 -11.13
C ILE A 56 -9.01 0.66 -10.06
N VAL A 57 -8.39 0.35 -8.93
CA VAL A 57 -9.10 -0.25 -7.80
C VAL A 57 -9.80 0.89 -7.06
N PRO A 58 -11.14 0.97 -7.15
CA PRO A 58 -11.85 2.11 -6.58
C PRO A 58 -11.73 2.15 -5.05
N GLY A 59 -11.49 3.33 -4.52
CA GLY A 59 -11.41 3.52 -3.08
C GLY A 59 -10.07 3.20 -2.44
N PHE A 60 -9.11 2.70 -3.22
CA PHE A 60 -7.78 2.42 -2.72
C PHE A 60 -6.79 3.34 -3.45
N LEU A 61 -6.34 4.36 -2.76
CA LEU A 61 -5.47 5.36 -3.36
C LEU A 61 -4.06 5.23 -2.78
N PHE A 62 -3.09 5.26 -3.66
CA PHE A 62 -1.69 5.05 -3.34
C PHE A 62 -0.91 6.33 -3.68
N TYR A 63 -0.40 6.98 -2.65
CA TYR A 63 0.33 8.24 -2.83
C TYR A 63 1.75 8.10 -2.31
N PRO A 64 2.77 8.28 -3.16
CA PRO A 64 4.13 8.46 -2.67
C PRO A 64 4.15 9.73 -1.83
N GLN A 65 4.68 9.65 -0.64
CA GLN A 65 4.65 10.78 0.28
C GLN A 65 5.93 11.59 0.19
N GLY A 66 5.76 12.89 0.08
CA GLY A 66 6.88 13.79 0.00
C GLY A 66 7.53 13.77 -1.37
N TYR A 67 8.83 13.85 -1.41
CA TYR A 67 9.57 13.84 -2.64
C TYR A 67 10.35 12.56 -2.79
N GLU A 68 10.95 12.39 -3.95
CA GLU A 68 11.70 11.21 -4.30
C GLU A 68 12.71 10.84 -3.21
N GLY A 69 12.71 9.57 -2.83
CA GLY A 69 13.63 9.06 -1.83
C GLY A 69 13.16 9.18 -0.39
N SER A 70 11.93 9.66 -0.17
CA SER A 70 11.41 9.81 1.19
C SER A 70 11.17 8.47 1.89
N GLY A 71 10.90 7.42 1.12
CA GLY A 71 10.63 6.10 1.68
C GLY A 71 9.27 5.96 2.36
N HIS A 72 8.38 6.91 2.13
CA HIS A 72 7.06 6.90 2.75
C HIS A 72 5.96 6.89 1.71
N ILE A 73 4.91 6.12 1.98
CA ILE A 73 3.72 6.14 1.14
C ILE A 73 2.48 6.25 2.03
N ARG A 74 1.42 6.67 1.43
CA ARG A 74 0.15 6.89 2.11
C ARG A 74 -0.94 6.13 1.36
N LEU A 75 -1.65 5.28 2.08
CA LEU A 75 -2.74 4.51 1.52
C LEU A 75 -4.06 5.02 2.04
N CYS A 76 -4.96 5.38 1.13
CA CYS A 76 -6.32 5.76 1.47
C CYS A 76 -7.22 4.61 1.04
N PHE A 77 -8.13 4.18 1.93
CA PHE A 77 -8.95 2.99 1.69
C PHE A 77 -10.43 3.24 1.94
N SER A 78 -10.91 4.42 1.54
CA SER A 78 -12.31 4.77 1.70
C SER A 78 -13.17 4.09 0.64
N ASN A 79 -14.35 3.62 1.06
CA ASN A 79 -15.36 3.05 0.14
C ASN A 79 -14.85 1.88 -0.71
N ILE A 80 -13.96 1.07 -0.16
CA ILE A 80 -13.43 -0.08 -0.87
C ILE A 80 -14.01 -1.36 -0.25
N SER A 81 -14.30 -2.35 -1.09
CA SER A 81 -14.78 -3.63 -0.61
C SER A 81 -13.64 -4.47 -0.03
N ASP A 82 -13.99 -5.46 0.78
CA ASP A 82 -12.99 -6.37 1.34
C ASP A 82 -12.23 -7.09 0.24
N GLU A 83 -12.93 -7.51 -0.80
CA GLU A 83 -12.33 -8.18 -1.94
C GLU A 83 -11.31 -7.29 -2.63
N ASP A 84 -11.64 -6.02 -2.80
CA ASP A 84 -10.73 -5.06 -3.46
C ASP A 84 -9.53 -4.73 -2.58
N ILE A 85 -9.68 -4.75 -1.26
CA ILE A 85 -8.54 -4.58 -0.35
C ILE A 85 -7.54 -5.71 -0.57
N GLN A 86 -8.02 -6.94 -0.66
CA GLN A 86 -7.17 -8.10 -0.89
C GLN A 86 -6.49 -7.99 -2.25
N LYS A 87 -7.24 -7.60 -3.27
CA LYS A 87 -6.72 -7.46 -4.62
C LYS A 87 -5.65 -6.38 -4.69
N ALA A 88 -5.92 -5.23 -4.07
CA ALA A 88 -4.99 -4.10 -4.08
C ALA A 88 -3.68 -4.45 -3.38
N THR A 89 -3.75 -5.15 -2.25
CA THR A 89 -2.54 -5.54 -1.54
C THR A 89 -1.75 -6.61 -2.27
N GLN A 90 -2.41 -7.49 -3.03
CA GLN A 90 -1.71 -8.43 -3.89
C GLN A 90 -0.92 -7.69 -4.96
N ILE A 91 -1.55 -6.69 -5.58
CA ILE A 91 -0.87 -5.87 -6.59
C ILE A 91 0.32 -5.15 -5.97
N LEU A 92 0.12 -4.59 -4.80
CA LEU A 92 1.20 -3.91 -4.09
C LEU A 92 2.36 -4.85 -3.79
N GLY A 93 2.06 -6.09 -3.38
CA GLY A 93 3.09 -7.09 -3.12
C GLY A 93 3.91 -7.42 -4.36
N GLU A 94 3.25 -7.58 -5.50
CA GLU A 94 3.94 -7.84 -6.76
C GLU A 94 4.84 -6.66 -7.15
N ALA A 95 4.32 -5.45 -6.97
CA ALA A 95 5.08 -4.24 -7.27
C ALA A 95 6.32 -4.12 -6.36
N LEU A 96 6.17 -4.50 -5.10
CA LEU A 96 7.30 -4.48 -4.15
C LEU A 96 8.40 -5.44 -4.58
N LYS A 97 8.04 -6.63 -5.03
CA LYS A 97 9.03 -7.60 -5.50
C LYS A 97 9.85 -7.05 -6.65
N LEU A 98 9.20 -6.32 -7.53
CA LEU A 98 9.84 -5.77 -8.71
C LEU A 98 10.60 -4.47 -8.43
N SER A 99 10.33 -3.85 -7.28
CA SER A 99 10.96 -2.59 -6.89
C SER A 99 12.18 -2.78 -6.01
N ALA A 100 12.42 -3.98 -5.55
CA ALA A 100 13.57 -4.28 -4.71
C ALA A 100 14.86 -4.16 -5.54
N GLN A 101 15.83 -3.52 -4.97
CA GLN A 101 17.11 -3.31 -5.64
C GLN A 101 18.18 -4.29 -5.16
#